data_68d1e99b8674b804ba6570b3490fa761
#
_entry.id   68d1e99b8674b804ba6570b3490fa761
#
_cell.length_a   1.000
_cell.length_b   1.000
_cell.length_c   1.000
_cell.angle_alpha   90.00
_cell.angle_beta   90.00
_cell.angle_gamma   90.00
#
_symmetry.space_group_name_H-M   'P 1'
#
loop_
_entity.id
_entity.type
_entity.pdbx_description
1 polymer ?
#
loop_
_entity_poly.entity_id
_entity_poly.type
_entity_poly.pdbx_seq_one_letter_code
_entity_poly.pdbx_strand_id
1 'polypeptide(L)'
;MKLQLAILLAAAATATAGDLDSILTPLAYAPGKAATQAAGIDSTSTGGPSVVTGQGSVQIGQKAITDALEREFAARYSLEGDLHIELNQPWTPLETRNSKDWTLSITQAPSGGLAPNSIVSFQIESGGKILGSWREGIKAKLLAPVWVATRRLERGSALDSSVCALKTVDTLAGNSAGHLPPTTDLSAYEVAQGLTEGQPLTQRDVSLRPLVRKNQLVDVLVSEGPLQISMKGIALSTAGAGEMVSVRNIDSKKDFRAQVVSLNTVQVRF
;
A
#
# COMPACT_ATOMS: atom_id res chain seq x y z
N MET A 1 -42.28 28.88 31.97
CA MET A 1 -43.44 28.22 31.33
C MET A 1 -43.01 26.91 30.75
N LYS A 2 -43.45 25.88 31.45
CA LYS A 2 -43.72 24.47 31.11
C LYS A 2 -42.82 23.72 30.11
N LEU A 3 -41.91 22.98 30.69
CA LEU A 3 -41.31 21.74 30.21
C LEU A 3 -42.37 20.71 29.83
N GLN A 4 -42.24 20.07 28.66
CA GLN A 4 -42.90 18.79 28.44
C GLN A 4 -41.82 17.73 28.12
N LEU A 5 -41.73 16.81 29.05
CA LEU A 5 -40.94 15.59 29.05
C LEU A 5 -41.72 14.51 28.30
N ALA A 6 -41.24 14.05 27.16
CA ALA A 6 -41.80 12.89 26.47
C ALA A 6 -41.00 11.64 26.85
N ILE A 7 -41.64 10.79 27.64
CA ILE A 7 -41.17 9.46 28.03
C ILE A 7 -41.48 8.51 26.87
N LEU A 8 -40.41 7.95 26.22
CA LEU A 8 -40.60 6.87 25.25
C LEU A 8 -40.40 5.53 25.96
N LEU A 9 -41.49 4.77 26.01
CA LEU A 9 -41.61 3.45 26.62
C LEU A 9 -40.90 2.43 25.77
N ALA A 10 -39.85 1.76 26.30
CA ALA A 10 -39.20 0.65 25.66
C ALA A 10 -40.01 -0.63 25.87
N ALA A 11 -40.52 -1.19 24.79
CA ALA A 11 -41.12 -2.52 24.78
C ALA A 11 -40.01 -3.59 24.71
N ALA A 12 -39.85 -4.33 25.77
CA ALA A 12 -39.02 -5.52 25.80
C ALA A 12 -39.73 -6.67 25.07
N ALA A 13 -39.24 -7.07 23.93
CA ALA A 13 -39.63 -8.29 23.26
C ALA A 13 -38.83 -9.46 23.85
N THR A 14 -39.49 -10.32 24.60
CA THR A 14 -38.99 -11.63 25.05
C THR A 14 -38.93 -12.57 23.84
N ALA A 15 -37.75 -12.84 23.34
CA ALA A 15 -37.52 -13.90 22.37
C ALA A 15 -37.43 -15.22 23.12
N THR A 16 -38.42 -16.09 22.88
CA THR A 16 -38.43 -17.48 23.32
C THR A 16 -37.34 -18.26 22.60
N ALA A 17 -36.54 -19.02 23.37
CA ALA A 17 -35.58 -19.99 22.85
C ALA A 17 -36.34 -21.11 22.14
N GLY A 18 -36.30 -21.09 20.82
CA GLY A 18 -36.88 -22.10 19.94
C GLY A 18 -35.80 -22.64 18.99
N ASP A 19 -35.47 -23.85 19.26
CA ASP A 19 -35.05 -24.89 18.30
C ASP A 19 -33.90 -24.55 17.30
N LEU A 20 -32.68 -24.50 17.84
CA LEU A 20 -31.44 -24.48 17.03
C LEU A 20 -30.99 -25.89 16.57
N ASP A 21 -31.67 -26.94 17.00
CA ASP A 21 -31.31 -28.33 16.66
C ASP A 21 -31.77 -28.78 15.26
N SER A 22 -32.63 -28.00 14.59
CA SER A 22 -33.13 -28.36 13.26
C SER A 22 -32.25 -27.91 12.07
N ILE A 23 -31.19 -27.11 12.35
CA ILE A 23 -30.32 -26.55 11.29
C ILE A 23 -28.99 -27.32 11.16
N LEU A 24 -28.68 -28.20 12.10
CA LEU A 24 -27.47 -29.01 12.10
C LEU A 24 -27.75 -30.43 11.64
N THR A 25 -28.09 -30.66 10.37
CA THR A 25 -27.98 -31.98 9.76
C THR A 25 -26.54 -32.17 9.28
N PRO A 26 -25.80 -33.13 9.85
CA PRO A 26 -24.49 -33.49 9.32
C PRO A 26 -24.67 -34.12 7.93
N LEU A 27 -23.99 -33.57 6.91
CA LEU A 27 -23.87 -34.28 5.63
C LEU A 27 -23.18 -35.59 5.85
N ALA A 28 -23.91 -36.69 5.65
CA ALA A 28 -23.37 -38.04 5.71
C ALA A 28 -22.32 -38.23 4.60
N TYR A 29 -21.08 -38.42 5.00
CA TYR A 29 -20.00 -38.89 4.14
C TYR A 29 -20.24 -40.37 3.84
N ALA A 30 -20.60 -40.68 2.59
CA ALA A 30 -20.67 -42.05 2.10
C ALA A 30 -19.32 -42.44 1.50
N PRO A 31 -18.59 -43.43 2.06
CA PRO A 31 -17.40 -43.96 1.40
C PRO A 31 -17.80 -44.83 0.22
N GLY A 32 -17.42 -44.39 -0.99
CA GLY A 32 -17.58 -45.17 -2.21
C GLY A 32 -16.72 -46.43 -2.20
N LYS A 33 -17.37 -47.57 -2.37
CA LYS A 33 -16.75 -48.89 -2.49
C LYS A 33 -15.90 -48.97 -3.75
N ALA A 34 -14.65 -49.40 -3.58
CA ALA A 34 -13.81 -49.92 -4.65
C ALA A 34 -14.44 -51.19 -5.22
N ALA A 35 -14.65 -51.23 -6.51
CA ALA A 35 -14.94 -52.47 -7.24
C ALA A 35 -13.77 -52.75 -8.20
N THR A 36 -12.97 -53.74 -7.76
CA THR A 36 -12.04 -54.48 -8.62
C THR A 36 -12.83 -55.43 -9.48
N GLN A 37 -12.68 -55.36 -10.78
CA GLN A 37 -12.87 -56.55 -11.63
C GLN A 37 -11.93 -56.49 -12.82
N ALA A 38 -11.21 -57.59 -12.95
CA ALA A 38 -10.25 -57.91 -13.98
C ALA A 38 -10.90 -58.67 -15.14
N ALA A 39 -10.21 -58.55 -16.25
CA ALA A 39 -10.10 -59.52 -17.35
C ALA A 39 -11.28 -59.71 -18.33
N GLY A 40 -10.95 -59.55 -19.60
CA GLY A 40 -11.70 -60.04 -20.76
C GLY A 40 -11.11 -59.50 -22.04
N ILE A 41 -10.16 -60.24 -22.60
CA ILE A 41 -9.64 -60.06 -23.98
C ILE A 41 -10.76 -60.46 -24.93
N ASP A 42 -11.10 -59.69 -25.94
CA ASP A 42 -11.12 -60.20 -27.33
C ASP A 42 -11.28 -59.10 -28.40
N SER A 43 -10.83 -59.46 -29.53
CA SER A 43 -10.39 -58.79 -30.70
C SER A 43 -11.49 -58.28 -31.66
N THR A 44 -11.02 -57.35 -32.52
CA THR A 44 -11.53 -57.07 -33.89
C THR A 44 -12.86 -56.35 -34.07
N SER A 45 -12.77 -55.12 -34.51
CA SER A 45 -13.42 -54.67 -35.78
C SER A 45 -13.10 -53.23 -36.13
N THR A 46 -12.40 -53.07 -37.23
CA THR A 46 -12.59 -52.14 -38.35
C THR A 46 -13.17 -50.74 -38.12
N GLY A 47 -12.31 -49.72 -38.27
CA GLY A 47 -12.49 -48.65 -39.20
C GLY A 47 -13.49 -47.52 -38.91
N GLY A 48 -12.95 -46.39 -38.58
CA GLY A 48 -13.52 -45.07 -38.75
C GLY A 48 -12.61 -44.05 -38.06
N PRO A 49 -12.20 -42.96 -38.70
CA PRO A 49 -11.41 -41.96 -38.02
C PRO A 49 -12.29 -41.27 -36.99
N SER A 50 -12.20 -41.76 -35.76
CA SER A 50 -12.70 -41.00 -34.60
C SER A 50 -11.85 -39.75 -34.49
N VAL A 51 -12.41 -38.63 -34.93
CA VAL A 51 -11.93 -37.30 -34.56
C VAL A 51 -12.04 -37.23 -33.06
N VAL A 52 -10.96 -37.62 -32.38
CA VAL A 52 -10.76 -37.29 -30.98
C VAL A 52 -10.53 -35.78 -30.92
N THR A 53 -11.62 -35.05 -30.82
CA THR A 53 -11.58 -33.67 -30.38
C THR A 53 -11.10 -33.71 -28.93
N GLY A 54 -9.78 -33.68 -28.77
CA GLY A 54 -9.14 -33.52 -27.48
C GLY A 54 -9.58 -32.19 -26.89
N GLN A 55 -10.66 -32.17 -26.14
CA GLN A 55 -10.97 -31.10 -25.24
C GLN A 55 -9.91 -31.14 -24.14
N GLY A 56 -8.79 -30.47 -24.41
CA GLY A 56 -7.72 -30.34 -23.43
C GLY A 56 -8.26 -29.63 -22.20
N SER A 57 -8.47 -30.38 -21.13
CA SER A 57 -8.62 -29.80 -19.81
C SER A 57 -7.30 -29.09 -19.47
N VAL A 58 -7.36 -27.84 -19.07
CA VAL A 58 -6.18 -27.12 -18.63
C VAL A 58 -6.22 -26.99 -17.12
N GLN A 59 -5.10 -27.30 -16.50
CA GLN A 59 -4.95 -27.22 -15.05
C GLN A 59 -4.49 -25.82 -14.63
N ILE A 60 -5.25 -25.16 -13.75
CA ILE A 60 -4.86 -23.93 -13.09
C ILE A 60 -3.96 -24.31 -11.93
N GLY A 61 -2.65 -24.27 -12.15
CA GLY A 61 -1.64 -24.59 -11.15
C GLY A 61 -1.35 -23.41 -10.21
N GLN A 62 -0.54 -23.67 -9.19
CA GLN A 62 -0.16 -22.69 -8.15
C GLN A 62 0.40 -21.40 -8.75
N LYS A 63 1.33 -21.51 -9.71
CA LYS A 63 1.91 -20.33 -10.36
C LYS A 63 0.87 -19.43 -11.04
N ALA A 64 -0.11 -20.01 -11.72
CA ALA A 64 -1.16 -19.25 -12.38
C ALA A 64 -2.03 -18.48 -11.35
N ILE A 65 -2.27 -19.06 -10.18
CA ILE A 65 -3.00 -18.41 -9.08
C ILE A 65 -2.19 -17.28 -8.46
N THR A 66 -0.90 -17.50 -8.17
CA THR A 66 -0.05 -16.44 -7.62
C THR A 66 0.12 -15.28 -8.59
N ASP A 67 0.39 -15.55 -9.88
CA ASP A 67 0.49 -14.51 -10.92
C ASP A 67 -0.84 -13.71 -11.10
N ALA A 68 -1.99 -14.37 -10.88
CA ALA A 68 -3.28 -13.69 -10.92
C ALA A 68 -3.52 -12.83 -9.66
N LEU A 69 -3.18 -13.34 -8.48
CA LEU A 69 -3.26 -12.58 -7.22
C LEU A 69 -2.34 -11.35 -7.25
N GLU A 70 -1.11 -11.50 -7.74
CA GLU A 70 -0.16 -10.39 -7.90
C GLU A 70 -0.73 -9.27 -8.77
N ARG A 71 -1.31 -9.61 -9.93
CA ARG A 71 -1.95 -8.63 -10.82
C ARG A 71 -3.15 -7.94 -10.17
N GLU A 72 -4.02 -8.70 -9.53
CA GLU A 72 -5.21 -8.16 -8.85
C GLU A 72 -4.83 -7.24 -7.68
N PHE A 73 -3.84 -7.61 -6.87
CA PHE A 73 -3.35 -6.77 -5.78
C PHE A 73 -2.64 -5.53 -6.28
N ALA A 74 -1.78 -5.66 -7.31
CA ALA A 74 -1.10 -4.52 -7.91
C ALA A 74 -2.09 -3.49 -8.46
N ALA A 75 -3.15 -3.94 -9.16
CA ALA A 75 -4.19 -3.08 -9.66
C ALA A 75 -5.03 -2.45 -8.53
N ARG A 76 -5.43 -3.24 -7.54
CA ARG A 76 -6.30 -2.79 -6.44
C ARG A 76 -5.68 -1.74 -5.54
N TYR A 77 -4.39 -1.88 -5.24
CA TYR A 77 -3.66 -0.97 -4.35
C TYR A 77 -2.73 -0.01 -5.10
N SER A 78 -2.73 -0.03 -6.43
CA SER A 78 -1.83 0.79 -7.28
C SER A 78 -0.38 0.67 -6.83
N LEU A 79 0.08 -0.58 -6.61
CA LEU A 79 1.41 -0.86 -6.10
C LEU A 79 2.46 -0.57 -7.17
N GLU A 80 3.50 0.18 -6.81
CA GLU A 80 4.67 0.41 -7.65
C GLU A 80 5.80 -0.54 -7.23
N GLY A 81 6.25 -1.38 -8.16
CA GLY A 81 7.30 -2.38 -7.92
C GLY A 81 6.89 -3.79 -8.31
N ASP A 82 7.78 -4.74 -8.02
CA ASP A 82 7.60 -6.16 -8.31
C ASP A 82 6.97 -6.85 -7.09
N LEU A 83 5.68 -7.16 -7.19
CA LEU A 83 4.96 -7.91 -6.17
C LEU A 83 5.18 -9.40 -6.36
N HIS A 84 5.61 -10.09 -5.30
CA HIS A 84 5.72 -11.54 -5.25
C HIS A 84 4.82 -12.10 -4.17
N ILE A 85 3.98 -13.08 -4.54
CA ILE A 85 3.05 -13.74 -3.63
C ILE A 85 3.35 -15.24 -3.59
N GLU A 86 3.47 -15.76 -2.37
CA GLU A 86 3.57 -17.19 -2.09
C GLU A 86 2.34 -17.63 -1.27
N LEU A 87 1.73 -18.76 -1.63
CA LEU A 87 0.66 -19.36 -0.82
C LEU A 87 1.29 -20.07 0.37
N ASN A 88 0.67 -19.95 1.56
CA ASN A 88 1.14 -20.66 2.76
C ASN A 88 0.91 -22.16 2.69
N GLN A 89 -0.06 -22.60 1.87
CA GLN A 89 -0.37 -24.00 1.65
C GLN A 89 -0.22 -24.36 0.17
N PRO A 90 0.17 -25.62 -0.14
CA PRO A 90 0.27 -26.07 -1.52
C PRO A 90 -1.12 -26.04 -2.19
N TRP A 91 -1.15 -25.48 -3.39
CA TRP A 91 -2.37 -25.38 -4.20
C TRP A 91 -2.70 -26.72 -4.85
N THR A 92 -3.95 -27.18 -4.71
CA THR A 92 -4.45 -28.31 -5.50
C THR A 92 -4.87 -27.81 -6.88
N PRO A 93 -4.25 -28.31 -7.97
CA PRO A 93 -4.56 -27.84 -9.32
C PRO A 93 -6.05 -27.98 -9.65
N LEU A 94 -6.63 -26.94 -10.22
CA LEU A 94 -8.03 -26.90 -10.62
C LEU A 94 -8.14 -27.24 -12.12
N GLU A 95 -8.99 -28.17 -12.48
CA GLU A 95 -9.24 -28.50 -13.88
C GLU A 95 -10.32 -27.61 -14.46
N THR A 96 -10.01 -26.94 -15.57
CA THR A 96 -10.98 -26.19 -16.36
C THR A 96 -10.94 -26.62 -17.81
N ARG A 97 -12.10 -26.60 -18.46
CA ARG A 97 -12.21 -26.97 -19.88
C ARG A 97 -11.61 -25.94 -20.85
N ASN A 98 -11.36 -24.72 -20.36
CA ASN A 98 -10.80 -23.64 -21.18
C ASN A 98 -9.84 -22.77 -20.37
N SER A 99 -8.54 -22.89 -20.64
CA SER A 99 -7.48 -22.18 -19.87
C SER A 99 -7.42 -20.68 -20.10
N LYS A 100 -7.96 -20.20 -21.22
CA LYS A 100 -7.83 -18.80 -21.62
C LYS A 100 -8.89 -17.89 -21.00
N ASP A 101 -10.01 -18.47 -20.54
CA ASP A 101 -11.19 -17.72 -20.12
C ASP A 101 -11.46 -17.85 -18.60
N TRP A 102 -10.43 -17.97 -17.80
CA TRP A 102 -10.62 -17.90 -16.35
C TRP A 102 -10.13 -16.56 -15.79
N THR A 103 -10.85 -16.05 -14.80
CA THR A 103 -10.53 -14.84 -14.06
C THR A 103 -10.52 -15.12 -12.58
N LEU A 104 -9.63 -14.45 -11.84
CA LEU A 104 -9.58 -14.46 -10.40
C LEU A 104 -10.04 -13.09 -9.89
N SER A 105 -10.97 -13.08 -8.96
CA SER A 105 -11.44 -11.85 -8.32
C SER A 105 -11.27 -11.92 -6.81
N ILE A 106 -10.64 -10.93 -6.22
CA ILE A 106 -10.47 -10.84 -4.77
C ILE A 106 -11.79 -10.37 -4.15
N THR A 107 -12.44 -11.25 -3.38
CA THR A 107 -13.71 -10.97 -2.70
C THR A 107 -13.49 -10.31 -1.35
N GLN A 108 -12.41 -10.66 -0.64
CA GLN A 108 -12.02 -10.03 0.62
C GLN A 108 -10.52 -9.82 0.67
N ALA A 109 -10.11 -8.58 0.77
CA ALA A 109 -8.72 -8.15 0.93
C ALA A 109 -8.48 -7.59 2.33
N PRO A 110 -7.22 -7.56 2.80
CA PRO A 110 -6.86 -6.92 4.07
C PRO A 110 -7.26 -5.44 4.08
N SER A 111 -7.99 -5.00 5.11
CA SER A 111 -8.49 -3.62 5.21
C SER A 111 -7.40 -2.57 5.40
N GLY A 112 -6.25 -2.95 5.93
CA GLY A 112 -5.09 -2.08 6.16
C GLY A 112 -4.07 -2.04 5.01
N GLY A 113 -4.40 -2.60 3.85
CA GLY A 113 -3.44 -2.81 2.76
C GLY A 113 -2.75 -4.17 2.83
N LEU A 114 -1.94 -4.47 1.82
CA LEU A 114 -1.18 -5.70 1.75
C LEU A 114 -0.04 -5.68 2.79
N ALA A 115 0.04 -6.73 3.61
CA ALA A 115 1.09 -6.94 4.60
C ALA A 115 1.93 -8.19 4.23
N PRO A 116 3.14 -8.36 4.80
CA PRO A 116 4.00 -9.52 4.51
C PRO A 116 3.31 -10.87 4.72
N ASN A 117 2.40 -10.93 5.69
CA ASN A 117 1.54 -12.09 5.93
C ASN A 117 0.10 -11.60 5.97
N SER A 118 -0.70 -12.08 5.05
CA SER A 118 -2.08 -11.66 4.87
C SER A 118 -2.99 -12.86 4.61
N ILE A 119 -4.27 -12.69 4.90
CA ILE A 119 -5.30 -13.64 4.52
C ILE A 119 -6.14 -12.98 3.44
N VAL A 120 -6.34 -13.68 2.33
CA VAL A 120 -7.14 -13.23 1.20
C VAL A 120 -8.26 -14.22 0.91
N SER A 121 -9.45 -13.70 0.57
CA SER A 121 -10.51 -14.51 -0.01
C SER A 121 -10.67 -14.11 -1.48
N PHE A 122 -10.73 -15.11 -2.35
CA PHE A 122 -10.88 -14.91 -3.78
C PHE A 122 -11.79 -15.97 -4.38
N GLN A 123 -12.32 -15.68 -5.54
CA GLN A 123 -13.09 -16.62 -6.34
C GLN A 123 -12.49 -16.72 -7.73
N ILE A 124 -12.66 -17.89 -8.32
CA ILE A 124 -12.24 -18.17 -9.70
C ILE A 124 -13.48 -18.43 -10.52
N GLU A 125 -13.55 -17.76 -11.67
CA GLU A 125 -14.62 -17.88 -12.64
C GLU A 125 -14.04 -18.33 -13.98
N SER A 126 -14.74 -19.18 -14.69
CA SER A 126 -14.38 -19.60 -16.05
C SER A 126 -15.65 -19.77 -16.88
N GLY A 127 -15.68 -19.12 -18.07
CA GLY A 127 -16.83 -19.17 -18.97
C GLY A 127 -18.13 -18.67 -18.35
N GLY A 128 -18.08 -17.64 -17.49
CA GLY A 128 -19.26 -17.08 -16.80
C GLY A 128 -19.79 -17.96 -15.65
N LYS A 129 -19.02 -18.96 -15.22
CA LYS A 129 -19.40 -19.85 -14.10
C LYS A 129 -18.32 -19.82 -13.01
N ILE A 130 -18.74 -19.63 -11.77
CA ILE A 130 -17.87 -19.70 -10.60
C ILE A 130 -17.43 -21.16 -10.40
N LEU A 131 -16.13 -21.40 -10.44
CA LEU A 131 -15.50 -22.70 -10.18
C LEU A 131 -15.39 -22.98 -8.67
N GLY A 132 -15.20 -21.92 -7.89
CA GLY A 132 -15.09 -22.01 -6.43
C GLY A 132 -14.65 -20.71 -5.78
N SER A 133 -14.67 -20.70 -4.45
CA SER A 133 -14.16 -19.61 -3.61
C SER A 133 -13.21 -20.18 -2.57
N TRP A 134 -12.11 -19.49 -2.32
CA TRP A 134 -11.06 -19.93 -1.41
C TRP A 134 -10.70 -18.80 -0.44
N ARG A 135 -10.20 -19.19 0.72
CA ARG A 135 -9.63 -18.29 1.72
C ARG A 135 -8.26 -18.82 2.10
N GLU A 136 -7.23 -18.11 1.67
CA GLU A 136 -5.85 -18.54 1.76
C GLU A 136 -4.98 -17.53 2.52
N GLY A 137 -4.02 -18.09 3.28
CA GLY A 137 -2.91 -17.32 3.82
C GLY A 137 -1.85 -17.12 2.75
N ILE A 138 -1.38 -15.90 2.60
CA ILE A 138 -0.35 -15.54 1.64
C ILE A 138 0.84 -14.87 2.32
N LYS A 139 2.03 -15.10 1.77
CA LYS A 139 3.23 -14.29 2.02
C LYS A 139 3.45 -13.39 0.84
N ALA A 140 3.56 -12.08 1.11
CA ALA A 140 3.76 -11.09 0.08
C ALA A 140 5.08 -10.35 0.30
N LYS A 141 5.80 -10.05 -0.78
CA LYS A 141 6.98 -9.20 -0.84
C LYS A 141 6.78 -8.20 -1.97
N LEU A 142 7.04 -6.94 -1.71
CA LEU A 142 6.99 -5.89 -2.72
C LEU A 142 8.37 -5.29 -2.90
N LEU A 143 9.04 -5.68 -3.96
CA LEU A 143 10.37 -5.19 -4.31
C LEU A 143 10.24 -3.88 -5.09
N ALA A 144 10.64 -2.78 -4.49
CA ALA A 144 10.59 -1.47 -5.13
C ALA A 144 11.88 -0.69 -4.90
N PRO A 145 12.29 0.17 -5.86
CA PRO A 145 13.42 1.06 -5.66
C PRO A 145 13.03 2.17 -4.68
N VAL A 146 13.80 2.32 -3.63
CA VAL A 146 13.62 3.37 -2.61
C VAL A 146 14.95 4.03 -2.28
N TRP A 147 14.90 5.23 -1.74
CA TRP A 147 16.08 5.91 -1.24
C TRP A 147 16.58 5.25 0.05
N VAL A 148 17.88 4.96 0.11
CA VAL A 148 18.57 4.30 1.23
C VAL A 148 19.77 5.15 1.62
N ALA A 149 19.98 5.39 2.92
CA ALA A 149 21.14 6.08 3.42
C ALA A 149 22.42 5.28 3.14
N THR A 150 23.43 5.89 2.54
CA THR A 150 24.73 5.25 2.22
C THR A 150 25.71 5.29 3.39
N ARG A 151 25.42 6.11 4.39
CA ARG A 151 26.18 6.28 5.63
C ARG A 151 25.25 6.73 6.76
N ARG A 152 25.77 6.75 7.98
CA ARG A 152 25.03 7.34 9.10
C ARG A 152 24.79 8.83 8.86
N LEU A 153 23.53 9.27 9.03
CA LEU A 153 23.10 10.64 8.89
C LEU A 153 22.51 11.15 10.20
N GLU A 154 22.91 12.34 10.60
CA GLU A 154 22.38 13.00 11.80
C GLU A 154 21.19 13.89 11.45
N ARG A 155 20.37 14.18 12.44
CA ARG A 155 19.25 15.12 12.31
C ARG A 155 19.74 16.49 11.78
N GLY A 156 19.02 17.03 10.81
CA GLY A 156 19.36 18.30 10.18
C GLY A 156 20.39 18.20 9.05
N SER A 157 20.92 16.99 8.78
CA SER A 157 21.78 16.76 7.62
C SER A 157 21.00 16.96 6.33
N ALA A 158 21.59 17.63 5.35
CA ALA A 158 21.00 17.75 4.02
C ALA A 158 20.98 16.40 3.33
N LEU A 159 19.94 16.13 2.56
CA LEU A 159 19.80 14.94 1.74
C LEU A 159 20.17 15.27 0.29
N ASP A 160 20.98 14.41 -0.30
CA ASP A 160 21.35 14.47 -1.73
C ASP A 160 21.82 13.10 -2.22
N SER A 161 22.16 13.00 -3.49
CA SER A 161 22.64 11.77 -4.12
C SER A 161 24.03 11.32 -3.64
N SER A 162 24.77 12.11 -2.86
CA SER A 162 26.08 11.72 -2.29
C SER A 162 25.91 10.92 -0.99
N VAL A 163 24.81 11.12 -0.27
CA VAL A 163 24.52 10.48 1.02
C VAL A 163 23.37 9.49 0.96
N CYS A 164 22.65 9.44 -0.15
CA CYS A 164 21.55 8.50 -0.41
C CYS A 164 21.70 7.83 -1.76
N ALA A 165 21.32 6.57 -1.87
CA ALA A 165 21.31 5.82 -3.12
C ALA A 165 19.99 5.08 -3.29
N LEU A 166 19.56 4.89 -4.53
CA LEU A 166 18.42 4.03 -4.84
C LEU A 166 18.82 2.56 -4.71
N LYS A 167 18.06 1.82 -3.91
CA LYS A 167 18.20 0.37 -3.78
C LYS A 167 16.83 -0.28 -3.82
N THR A 168 16.77 -1.45 -4.46
CA THR A 168 15.56 -2.29 -4.44
C THR A 168 15.49 -2.98 -3.09
N VAL A 169 14.40 -2.75 -2.35
CA VAL A 169 14.14 -3.38 -1.05
C VAL A 169 12.72 -3.90 -1.00
N ASP A 170 12.47 -4.85 -0.09
CA ASP A 170 11.10 -5.29 0.20
C ASP A 170 10.40 -4.22 1.07
N THR A 171 9.51 -3.48 0.45
CA THR A 171 8.80 -2.36 1.10
C THR A 171 7.67 -2.81 2.03
N LEU A 172 7.28 -4.10 1.98
CA LEU A 172 6.34 -4.69 2.93
C LEU A 172 7.06 -5.18 4.19
N ALA A 173 8.34 -5.54 4.08
CA ALA A 173 9.15 -5.97 5.21
C ALA A 173 9.52 -4.75 6.06
N GLY A 174 8.77 -4.50 7.12
CA GLY A 174 9.05 -3.42 8.06
C GLY A 174 7.84 -2.54 8.35
N ASN A 175 8.11 -1.38 8.88
CA ASN A 175 7.05 -0.44 9.27
C ASN A 175 6.43 0.16 8.01
N SER A 176 5.12 0.10 7.87
CA SER A 176 4.30 0.64 6.75
C SER A 176 4.33 2.18 6.63
N ALA A 177 5.32 2.85 7.24
CA ALA A 177 5.55 4.27 7.06
C ALA A 177 6.07 4.47 5.64
N GLY A 178 5.22 4.98 4.74
CA GLY A 178 5.50 5.12 3.32
C GLY A 178 6.94 5.51 3.01
N HIS A 179 7.61 4.70 2.19
CA HIS A 179 8.95 4.98 1.71
C HIS A 179 8.95 6.20 0.78
N LEU A 180 10.06 6.89 0.71
CA LEU A 180 10.22 7.99 -0.25
C LEU A 180 10.33 7.42 -1.67
N PRO A 181 9.44 7.84 -2.59
CA PRO A 181 9.51 7.37 -3.98
C PRO A 181 10.81 7.83 -4.66
N PRO A 182 11.31 7.08 -5.65
CA PRO A 182 12.56 7.39 -6.35
C PRO A 182 12.53 8.74 -7.06
N THR A 183 11.33 9.26 -7.37
CA THR A 183 11.11 10.55 -8.02
C THR A 183 11.23 11.75 -7.06
N THR A 184 11.41 11.51 -5.75
CA THR A 184 11.52 12.58 -4.76
C THR A 184 12.80 13.38 -4.94
N ASP A 185 12.67 14.71 -5.05
CA ASP A 185 13.83 15.61 -5.00
C ASP A 185 14.35 15.71 -3.56
N LEU A 186 15.41 14.98 -3.28
CA LEU A 186 16.02 14.93 -1.94
C LEU A 186 16.59 16.29 -1.50
N SER A 187 16.97 17.17 -2.43
CA SER A 187 17.58 18.47 -2.10
C SER A 187 16.64 19.41 -1.33
N ALA A 188 15.33 19.17 -1.47
CA ALA A 188 14.29 19.91 -0.75
C ALA A 188 14.14 19.45 0.72
N TYR A 189 14.81 18.37 1.12
CA TYR A 189 14.62 17.74 2.43
C TYR A 189 15.90 17.74 3.28
N GLU A 190 15.70 17.63 4.57
CA GLU A 190 16.74 17.33 5.56
C GLU A 190 16.29 16.17 6.45
N VAL A 191 17.24 15.53 7.09
CA VAL A 191 17.00 14.42 8.03
C VAL A 191 16.25 14.92 9.26
N ALA A 192 15.03 14.42 9.49
CA ALA A 192 14.22 14.73 10.67
C ALA A 192 14.62 13.89 11.89
N GLN A 193 15.04 12.63 11.66
CA GLN A 193 15.49 11.67 12.68
C GLN A 193 16.77 11.00 12.19
N GLY A 194 17.72 10.74 13.09
CA GLY A 194 18.98 10.11 12.71
C GLY A 194 18.78 8.78 11.99
N LEU A 195 19.51 8.59 10.90
CA LEU A 195 19.47 7.41 10.05
C LEU A 195 20.76 6.62 10.17
N THR A 196 20.65 5.29 10.11
CA THR A 196 21.80 4.40 10.03
C THR A 196 22.11 4.05 8.57
N GLU A 197 23.34 3.64 8.32
CA GLU A 197 23.74 3.13 7.01
C GLU A 197 22.86 1.94 6.59
N GLY A 198 22.44 1.91 5.33
CA GLY A 198 21.59 0.87 4.78
C GLY A 198 20.10 1.02 5.12
N GLN A 199 19.70 2.01 5.91
CA GLN A 199 18.30 2.24 6.28
C GLN A 199 17.54 2.89 5.14
N PRO A 200 16.37 2.32 4.72
CA PRO A 200 15.47 2.98 3.77
C PRO A 200 14.87 4.25 4.36
N LEU A 201 14.78 5.30 3.54
CA LEU A 201 14.19 6.57 3.94
C LEU A 201 12.66 6.48 3.87
N THR A 202 12.00 6.90 4.94
CA THR A 202 10.55 7.03 5.02
C THR A 202 10.14 8.50 5.14
N GLN A 203 8.86 8.79 4.92
CA GLN A 203 8.33 10.14 5.08
C GLN A 203 8.52 10.71 6.51
N ARG A 204 8.67 9.84 7.52
CA ARG A 204 8.91 10.26 8.92
C ARG A 204 10.36 10.64 9.18
N ASP A 205 11.27 10.12 8.38
CA ASP A 205 12.71 10.33 8.55
C ASP A 205 13.19 11.64 7.95
N VAL A 206 12.33 12.31 7.19
CA VAL A 206 12.67 13.54 6.48
C VAL A 206 11.72 14.68 6.83
N SER A 207 12.22 15.90 6.73
CA SER A 207 11.43 17.13 6.81
C SER A 207 11.86 18.10 5.71
N LEU A 208 10.96 18.95 5.27
CA LEU A 208 11.33 20.00 4.33
C LEU A 208 12.47 20.84 4.91
N ARG A 209 13.48 21.08 4.11
CA ARG A 209 14.64 21.90 4.49
C ARG A 209 14.19 23.33 4.71
N PRO A 210 14.42 23.89 5.89
CA PRO A 210 14.08 25.29 6.13
C PRO A 210 14.99 26.19 5.27
N LEU A 211 14.40 27.18 4.65
CA LEU A 211 15.12 28.21 3.87
C LEU A 211 15.67 29.32 4.75
N VAL A 212 15.10 29.48 5.93
CA VAL A 212 15.54 30.46 6.95
C VAL A 212 15.61 29.76 8.29
N ARG A 213 16.74 29.91 9.00
CA ARG A 213 16.92 29.37 10.35
C ARG A 213 16.94 30.48 11.41
N LYS A 214 16.50 30.15 12.60
CA LYS A 214 16.58 31.08 13.75
C LYS A 214 18.00 31.59 13.95
N ASN A 215 18.12 32.89 14.25
CA ASN A 215 19.38 33.64 14.41
C ASN A 215 20.20 33.81 13.13
N GLN A 216 19.64 33.50 11.99
CA GLN A 216 20.28 33.69 10.68
C GLN A 216 20.05 35.08 10.14
N LEU A 217 21.09 35.64 9.51
CA LEU A 217 20.98 36.88 8.73
C LEU A 217 20.16 36.63 7.47
N VAL A 218 19.16 37.47 7.24
CA VAL A 218 18.27 37.35 6.09
C VAL A 218 18.16 38.70 5.35
N ASP A 219 17.97 38.56 4.04
CA ASP A 219 17.61 39.70 3.17
C ASP A 219 16.10 39.90 3.21
N VAL A 220 15.68 41.09 3.62
CA VAL A 220 14.27 41.46 3.71
C VAL A 220 13.92 42.33 2.51
N LEU A 221 13.04 41.82 1.67
CA LEU A 221 12.50 42.56 0.53
C LEU A 221 11.16 43.18 0.92
N VAL A 222 11.04 44.46 0.70
CA VAL A 222 9.80 45.23 0.87
C VAL A 222 9.39 45.74 -0.51
N SER A 223 8.20 45.32 -0.96
CA SER A 223 7.68 45.76 -2.28
C SER A 223 6.35 46.48 -2.07
N GLU A 224 6.29 47.72 -2.52
CA GLU A 224 5.07 48.54 -2.54
C GLU A 224 4.97 49.25 -3.90
N GLY A 225 4.08 48.70 -4.75
CA GLY A 225 3.97 49.15 -6.13
C GLY A 225 5.31 49.04 -6.91
N PRO A 226 5.81 50.11 -7.52
CA PRO A 226 7.09 50.11 -8.25
C PRO A 226 8.32 50.20 -7.32
N LEU A 227 8.11 50.44 -6.01
CA LEU A 227 9.20 50.62 -5.05
C LEU A 227 9.61 49.23 -4.49
N GLN A 228 10.90 48.92 -4.60
CA GLN A 228 11.50 47.77 -3.96
C GLN A 228 12.65 48.22 -3.07
N ILE A 229 12.56 47.91 -1.80
CA ILE A 229 13.58 48.21 -0.79
C ILE A 229 14.12 46.87 -0.26
N SER A 230 15.44 46.78 -0.08
CA SER A 230 16.05 45.67 0.62
C SER A 230 16.73 46.13 1.90
N MET A 231 16.60 45.34 2.97
CA MET A 231 17.27 45.62 4.25
C MET A 231 17.75 44.29 4.85
N LYS A 232 18.65 44.36 5.82
CA LYS A 232 19.11 43.18 6.56
C LYS A 232 18.31 42.98 7.84
N GLY A 233 17.99 41.72 8.13
CA GLY A 233 17.31 41.34 9.37
C GLY A 233 17.90 40.07 9.97
N ILE A 234 17.55 39.77 11.20
CA ILE A 234 17.86 38.51 11.87
C ILE A 234 16.55 37.76 12.04
N ALA A 235 16.50 36.54 11.54
CA ALA A 235 15.34 35.66 11.74
C ALA A 235 15.23 35.23 13.20
N LEU A 236 14.06 35.38 13.80
CA LEU A 236 13.77 34.99 15.18
C LEU A 236 13.20 33.58 15.29
N SER A 237 12.76 32.99 14.15
CA SER A 237 12.26 31.62 14.05
C SER A 237 12.80 30.95 12.79
N THR A 238 12.69 29.62 12.75
CA THR A 238 13.00 28.82 11.56
C THR A 238 11.74 28.71 10.71
N ALA A 239 11.87 28.77 9.37
CA ALA A 239 10.74 28.68 8.45
C ALA A 239 11.16 28.14 7.08
N GLY A 240 10.25 27.42 6.43
CA GLY A 240 10.37 26.90 5.07
C GLY A 240 9.84 27.86 4.02
N ALA A 241 9.83 27.42 2.76
CA ALA A 241 9.32 28.20 1.65
C ALA A 241 7.85 28.58 1.84
N GLY A 242 7.52 29.87 1.63
CA GLY A 242 6.15 30.37 1.76
C GLY A 242 5.64 30.56 3.18
N GLU A 243 6.38 30.09 4.19
CA GLU A 243 6.00 30.25 5.61
C GLU A 243 6.30 31.67 6.12
N MET A 244 5.56 32.05 7.18
CA MET A 244 5.77 33.33 7.85
C MET A 244 6.84 33.20 8.93
N VAL A 245 7.82 34.09 8.89
CA VAL A 245 8.91 34.17 9.88
C VAL A 245 8.91 35.51 10.58
N SER A 246 9.22 35.52 11.88
CA SER A 246 9.47 36.76 12.61
C SER A 246 10.91 37.19 12.39
N VAL A 247 11.11 38.43 12.00
CA VAL A 247 12.42 39.01 11.69
C VAL A 247 12.64 40.28 12.49
N ARG A 248 13.84 40.46 13.01
CA ARG A 248 14.28 41.67 13.66
C ARG A 248 15.13 42.51 12.70
N ASN A 249 14.74 43.72 12.41
CA ASN A 249 15.57 44.65 11.64
C ASN A 249 16.84 44.94 12.44
N ILE A 250 18.01 44.91 11.80
CA ILE A 250 19.30 45.09 12.47
C ILE A 250 19.46 46.52 12.93
N ASP A 251 19.00 47.49 12.13
CA ASP A 251 19.21 48.92 12.38
C ASP A 251 18.20 49.48 13.40
N SER A 252 16.90 49.27 13.12
CA SER A 252 15.83 49.82 13.97
C SER A 252 15.49 48.98 15.19
N LYS A 253 16.00 47.71 15.30
CA LYS A 253 15.70 46.73 16.35
C LYS A 253 14.22 46.36 16.46
N LYS A 254 13.38 46.76 15.50
CA LYS A 254 11.95 46.41 15.48
C LYS A 254 11.73 45.04 14.89
N ASP A 255 10.77 44.33 15.47
CA ASP A 255 10.34 43.01 15.01
C ASP A 255 9.13 43.17 14.06
N PHE A 256 9.11 42.37 13.00
CA PHE A 256 8.02 42.28 12.04
C PHE A 256 7.89 40.89 11.48
N ARG A 257 6.79 40.58 10.77
CA ARG A 257 6.56 39.30 10.11
C ARG A 257 6.81 39.43 8.62
N ALA A 258 7.46 38.44 8.04
CA ALA A 258 7.74 38.36 6.62
C ALA A 258 7.52 36.95 6.11
N GLN A 259 7.23 36.80 4.84
CA GLN A 259 7.10 35.51 4.18
C GLN A 259 8.44 35.09 3.58
N VAL A 260 8.83 33.82 3.78
CA VAL A 260 10.05 33.28 3.18
C VAL A 260 9.82 33.02 1.68
N VAL A 261 10.63 33.63 0.84
CA VAL A 261 10.53 33.54 -0.64
C VAL A 261 11.64 32.70 -1.25
N SER A 262 12.84 32.71 -0.66
CA SER A 262 13.96 31.89 -1.10
C SER A 262 14.98 31.72 0.04
N LEU A 263 16.10 31.03 -0.25
CA LEU A 263 17.16 30.83 0.73
C LEU A 263 17.63 32.18 1.30
N ASN A 264 17.54 32.32 2.61
CA ASN A 264 17.90 33.55 3.36
C ASN A 264 17.18 34.83 2.91
N THR A 265 16.09 34.71 2.17
CA THR A 265 15.36 35.87 1.65
C THR A 265 13.90 35.80 2.10
N VAL A 266 13.43 36.89 2.65
CA VAL A 266 12.06 37.08 3.10
C VAL A 266 11.42 38.31 2.50
N GLN A 267 10.13 38.30 2.31
CA GLN A 267 9.37 39.42 1.73
C GLN A 267 8.30 39.93 2.70
N VAL A 268 8.22 41.19 2.89
CA VAL A 268 7.11 41.85 3.57
C VAL A 268 6.11 42.32 2.51
N ARG A 269 4.85 41.96 2.69
CA ARG A 269 3.72 42.44 1.90
C ARG A 269 2.83 43.29 2.82
N PHE A 270 2.48 44.45 2.38
CA PHE A 270 1.54 45.36 3.05
C PHE A 270 0.13 45.18 2.50
#